data_e2f9f8836bee0a97711ddee45a9a58cf
#
_entry.id   e2f9f8836bee0a97711ddee45a9a58cf
#
_cell.length_a   1.000
_cell.length_b   1.000
_cell.length_c   1.000
_cell.angle_alpha   90.00
_cell.angle_beta   90.00
_cell.angle_gamma   90.00
#
_symmetry.space_group_name_H-M   'P 1'
#
loop_
_entity.id
_entity.type
_entity.pdbx_description
1 polymer ?
#
loop_
_entity_poly.entity_id
_entity_poly.type
_entity_poly.pdbx_seq_one_letter_code
_entity_poly.pdbx_strand_id
1 'polypeptide(L)'
;MKIQIVNGPNLNLLGVREPGIYGSESFESYLSKLREQYPDVEIEYYQSNVEGELINKIQEVGFSFDGIVLNACASAYKSAPNSAVV
;
A
#
# COMPACT_ATOMS: atom_id res chain seq x y z
N MET A 1 -4.31 -6.06 16.89
CA MET A 1 -3.31 -6.21 15.81
C MET A 1 -3.25 -4.92 14.99
N LYS A 2 -2.06 -4.51 14.64
CA LYS A 2 -1.81 -3.25 13.97
C LYS A 2 -1.05 -3.49 12.68
N ILE A 3 -1.66 -3.13 11.54
CA ILE A 3 -1.12 -3.40 10.21
C ILE A 3 -0.91 -2.10 9.47
N GLN A 4 0.26 -1.95 8.86
CA GLN A 4 0.57 -0.83 7.98
C GLN A 4 0.50 -1.28 6.53
N ILE A 5 -0.31 -0.60 5.73
CA ILE A 5 -0.32 -0.79 4.28
C ILE A 5 0.51 0.31 3.66
N VAL A 6 1.48 -0.07 2.82
CA VAL A 6 2.35 0.86 2.13
C VAL A 6 2.20 0.64 0.63
N ASN A 7 1.64 1.64 -0.05
CA ASN A 7 1.43 1.57 -1.50
C ASN A 7 2.45 2.44 -2.23
N GLY A 8 3.05 1.87 -3.25
CA GLY A 8 4.09 2.50 -4.05
C GLY A 8 3.56 3.41 -5.15
N PRO A 9 4.43 3.78 -6.10
CA PRO A 9 4.12 4.76 -7.14
C PRO A 9 2.87 4.43 -7.95
N ASN A 10 2.09 5.45 -8.24
CA ASN A 10 0.89 5.41 -9.08
C ASN A 10 -0.30 4.66 -8.50
N LEU A 11 -0.17 4.05 -7.33
CA LEU A 11 -1.30 3.35 -6.73
C LEU A 11 -2.35 4.31 -6.19
N ASN A 12 -2.01 5.58 -6.03
CA ASN A 12 -2.98 6.62 -5.72
C ASN A 12 -3.97 6.88 -6.86
N LEU A 13 -3.68 6.36 -8.06
CA LEU A 13 -4.51 6.56 -9.25
C LEU A 13 -5.42 5.37 -9.56
N LEU A 14 -5.47 4.38 -8.68
CA LEU A 14 -6.37 3.24 -8.84
C LEU A 14 -7.83 3.72 -8.90
N GLY A 15 -8.55 3.17 -9.88
CA GLY A 15 -9.96 3.52 -10.07
C GLY A 15 -10.17 4.83 -10.81
N VAL A 16 -9.12 5.60 -11.01
CA VAL A 16 -9.18 6.89 -11.71
C VAL A 16 -8.51 6.78 -13.08
N ARG A 17 -7.29 6.24 -13.11
CA ARG A 17 -6.48 6.23 -14.32
C ARG A 17 -6.85 5.13 -15.29
N GLU A 18 -7.06 3.91 -14.82
CA GLU A 18 -7.30 2.76 -15.66
C GLU A 18 -8.44 1.90 -15.11
N PRO A 19 -9.68 2.43 -15.09
CA PRO A 19 -10.80 1.71 -14.48
C PRO A 19 -11.13 0.40 -15.17
N GLY A 20 -10.83 0.28 -16.48
CA GLY A 20 -11.07 -0.96 -17.22
C GLY A 20 -10.14 -2.10 -16.81
N ILE A 21 -8.99 -1.79 -16.23
CA ILE A 21 -7.98 -2.77 -15.82
C ILE A 21 -8.06 -3.04 -14.33
N TYR A 22 -8.15 -1.99 -13.52
CA TYR A 22 -8.12 -2.08 -12.07
C TYR A 22 -9.48 -1.93 -11.40
N GLY A 23 -10.56 -1.80 -12.21
CA GLY A 23 -11.89 -1.51 -11.72
C GLY A 23 -12.07 -0.02 -11.44
N SER A 24 -13.28 0.36 -11.06
CA SER A 24 -13.64 1.74 -10.80
C SER A 24 -13.49 2.14 -9.34
N GLU A 25 -13.13 1.20 -8.47
CA GLU A 25 -13.04 1.45 -7.04
C GLU A 25 -11.67 2.02 -6.67
N SER A 26 -11.65 3.12 -5.93
CA SER A 26 -10.41 3.68 -5.42
C SER A 26 -9.87 2.81 -4.28
N PHE A 27 -8.57 2.97 -3.97
CA PHE A 27 -7.99 2.23 -2.86
C PHE A 27 -8.60 2.67 -1.52
N GLU A 28 -8.93 3.94 -1.38
CA GLU A 28 -9.57 4.47 -0.18
C GLU A 28 -10.91 3.80 0.08
N SER A 29 -11.69 3.57 -0.98
CA SER A 29 -12.96 2.88 -0.87
C SER A 29 -12.75 1.42 -0.44
N TYR A 30 -11.78 0.75 -1.05
CA TYR A 30 -11.40 -0.61 -0.68
C TYR A 30 -10.92 -0.70 0.77
N LEU A 31 -10.14 0.28 1.19
CA LEU A 31 -9.61 0.36 2.55
C LEU A 31 -10.73 0.48 3.57
N SER A 32 -11.76 1.27 3.27
CA SER A 32 -12.93 1.40 4.13
C SER A 32 -13.64 0.06 4.31
N LYS A 33 -13.76 -0.71 3.23
CA LYS A 33 -14.36 -2.04 3.29
C LYS A 33 -13.52 -3.00 4.13
N LEU A 34 -12.20 -2.93 4.01
CA LEU A 34 -11.29 -3.74 4.82
C LEU A 34 -11.46 -3.44 6.31
N ARG A 35 -11.57 -2.18 6.65
CA ARG A 35 -11.73 -1.76 8.04
C ARG A 35 -13.06 -2.24 8.63
N GLU A 36 -14.11 -2.21 7.83
CA GLU A 36 -15.39 -2.75 8.24
C GLU A 36 -15.35 -4.25 8.44
N GLN A 37 -14.64 -4.95 7.55
CA GLN A 37 -14.55 -6.40 7.56
C GLN A 37 -13.70 -6.91 8.72
N TYR A 38 -12.71 -6.14 9.15
CA TYR A 38 -11.78 -6.52 10.22
C TYR A 38 -11.73 -5.43 11.29
N PRO A 39 -12.82 -5.25 12.06
CA PRO A 39 -12.90 -4.15 13.03
C PRO A 39 -11.90 -4.27 14.18
N ASP A 40 -11.39 -5.47 14.45
CA ASP A 40 -10.42 -5.69 15.51
C ASP A 40 -8.98 -5.45 15.07
N VAL A 41 -8.77 -5.13 13.79
CA VAL A 41 -7.46 -4.85 13.23
C VAL A 41 -7.35 -3.35 12.97
N GLU A 42 -6.32 -2.73 13.55
CA GLU A 42 -6.02 -1.33 13.25
C GLU A 42 -5.22 -1.28 11.96
N ILE A 43 -5.80 -0.68 10.93
CA ILE A 43 -5.21 -0.61 9.59
C ILE A 43 -4.82 0.83 9.30
N GLU A 44 -3.52 1.07 9.13
CA GLU A 44 -2.98 2.36 8.74
C GLU A 44 -2.58 2.29 7.27
N TYR A 45 -2.68 3.41 6.57
CA TYR A 45 -2.42 3.48 5.14
C TYR A 45 -1.43 4.59 4.83
N TYR A 46 -0.46 4.29 3.97
CA TYR A 46 0.51 5.24 3.47
C TYR A 46 0.77 4.96 2.00
N GLN A 47 0.82 6.00 1.20
CA GLN A 47 1.11 5.90 -0.23
C GLN A 47 2.12 6.97 -0.60
N SER A 48 3.09 6.63 -1.45
CA SER A 48 4.02 7.61 -1.98
C SER A 48 4.49 7.19 -3.35
N ASN A 49 4.79 8.19 -4.19
CA ASN A 49 5.44 7.99 -5.48
C ASN A 49 6.96 8.08 -5.36
N VAL A 50 7.47 8.34 -4.17
CA VAL A 50 8.90 8.52 -3.91
C VAL A 50 9.41 7.29 -3.17
N GLU A 51 10.30 6.53 -3.81
CA GLU A 51 10.81 5.27 -3.26
C GLU A 51 11.47 5.46 -1.90
N GLY A 52 12.25 6.52 -1.73
CA GLY A 52 12.91 6.81 -0.46
C GLY A 52 11.93 7.02 0.69
N GLU A 53 10.77 7.63 0.40
CA GLU A 53 9.74 7.82 1.41
C GLU A 53 9.11 6.50 1.84
N LEU A 54 8.97 5.57 0.90
CA LEU A 54 8.45 4.23 1.20
C LEU A 54 9.40 3.49 2.13
N ILE A 55 10.68 3.56 1.86
CA ILE A 55 11.71 2.95 2.69
C ILE A 55 11.70 3.55 4.10
N ASN A 56 11.63 4.87 4.19
CA ASN A 56 11.57 5.57 5.48
C ASN A 56 10.35 5.15 6.27
N LYS A 57 9.21 5.00 5.60
CA LYS A 57 7.98 4.59 6.28
C LYS A 57 8.09 3.18 6.84
N ILE A 58 8.64 2.26 6.05
CA ILE A 58 8.83 0.88 6.49
C ILE A 58 9.73 0.83 7.72
N GLN A 59 10.81 1.60 7.72
CA GLN A 59 11.72 1.67 8.87
C GLN A 59 11.03 2.27 10.09
N GLU A 60 10.22 3.31 9.89
CA GLU A 60 9.49 3.97 10.96
C GLU A 60 8.53 3.03 11.69
N VAL A 61 7.80 2.21 10.93
CA VAL A 61 6.75 1.36 11.51
C VAL A 61 7.22 -0.05 11.85
N GLY A 62 8.43 -0.42 11.45
CA GLY A 62 8.91 -1.80 11.53
C GLY A 62 8.93 -2.40 12.92
N PHE A 63 9.08 -1.59 13.95
CA PHE A 63 9.14 -2.06 15.34
C PHE A 63 7.86 -1.82 16.12
N SER A 64 6.90 -1.10 15.55
CA SER A 64 5.69 -0.73 16.28
C SER A 64 4.43 -1.38 15.72
N PHE A 65 4.48 -1.91 14.51
CA PHE A 65 3.34 -2.57 13.87
C PHE A 65 3.54 -4.07 13.87
N ASP A 66 2.43 -4.81 13.87
CA ASP A 66 2.47 -6.28 13.84
C ASP A 66 2.77 -6.81 12.45
N GLY A 67 2.44 -6.04 11.43
CA GLY A 67 2.71 -6.45 10.05
C GLY A 67 2.71 -5.28 9.09
N ILE A 68 3.37 -5.48 7.96
CA ILE A 68 3.45 -4.49 6.89
C ILE A 68 3.06 -5.17 5.59
N VAL A 69 2.12 -4.58 4.86
CA VAL A 69 1.74 -5.02 3.52
C VAL A 69 2.29 -4.01 2.53
N LEU A 70 3.24 -4.42 1.72
CA LEU A 70 3.88 -3.56 0.73
C LEU A 70 3.36 -3.89 -0.67
N ASN A 71 2.74 -2.91 -1.31
CA ASN A 71 2.31 -3.01 -2.70
C ASN A 71 3.16 -2.07 -3.54
N ALA A 72 4.07 -2.64 -4.32
CA ALA A 72 4.90 -1.87 -5.24
C ALA A 72 4.29 -1.96 -6.64
N CYS A 73 4.34 -0.85 -7.39
CA CYS A 73 3.88 -0.89 -8.77
C CYS A 73 4.96 -1.54 -9.65
N ALA A 74 4.59 -1.87 -10.92
CA ALA A 74 5.50 -2.51 -11.86
C ALA A 74 6.78 -1.70 -12.09
N SER A 75 6.71 -0.37 -12.11
CA SER A 75 7.89 0.47 -12.29
C SER A 75 8.87 0.32 -11.15
N ALA A 76 8.38 0.36 -9.93
CA ALA A 76 9.22 0.19 -8.74
C ALA A 76 9.82 -1.21 -8.71
N TYR A 77 9.06 -2.21 -9.10
CA TYR A 77 9.53 -3.58 -9.18
C TYR A 77 10.67 -3.73 -10.17
N LYS A 78 10.56 -3.09 -11.34
CA LYS A 78 11.61 -3.13 -12.36
C LYS A 78 12.88 -2.43 -11.90
N SER A 79 12.76 -1.39 -11.11
CA SER A 79 13.91 -0.68 -10.57
C SER A 79 14.64 -1.47 -9.51
N ALA A 80 13.93 -2.34 -8.80
CA ALA A 80 14.49 -3.14 -7.72
C ALA A 80 13.97 -4.58 -7.82
N PRO A 81 14.39 -5.32 -8.85
CA PRO A 81 13.81 -6.64 -9.14
C PRO A 81 14.03 -7.68 -8.04
N ASN A 82 15.00 -7.46 -7.18
CA ASN A 82 15.28 -8.38 -6.07
C ASN A 82 14.60 -7.97 -4.77
N SER A 83 13.80 -6.92 -4.80
CA SER A 83 13.06 -6.50 -3.60
C SER A 83 12.00 -7.53 -3.28
N ALA A 84 11.83 -7.80 -2.00
CA ALA A 84 10.75 -8.65 -1.55
C ALA A 84 9.45 -7.88 -1.69
N VAL A 85 8.64 -8.30 -2.64
CA VAL A 85 7.31 -7.71 -2.87
C VAL A 85 6.29 -8.72 -2.41
N VAL A 86 5.45 -8.28 -1.53
CA VAL A 86 4.43 -9.13 -0.95
C VAL A 86 3.06 -8.72 -1.42
#